data_d3152dcfc079993572f1b56a94a99c96
#
_entry.id   d3152dcfc079993572f1b56a94a99c96
#
_cell.length_a   1.000
_cell.length_b   1.000
_cell.length_c   1.000
_cell.angle_alpha   90.00
_cell.angle_beta   90.00
_cell.angle_gamma   90.00
#
_symmetry.space_group_name_H-M   'P 1'
#
loop_
_entity.id
_entity.type
_entity.pdbx_description
1 polymer ?
#
loop_
_entity_poly.entity_id
_entity_poly.type
_entity_poly.pdbx_seq_one_letter_code
_entity_poly.pdbx_strand_id
1 'polypeptide(L)'
;MFVKICGLTNAEDVSAVAALRPNALGFVFWPGSPRRVDPAEVKKWTEHIPANVLRVGVFVDEDPTEINRTIARAGLNVVQLHGSEEKSAVSQVAGLCWKAVHLDKMTVEEADAYAVRGILIDQYNAMPGGTGETADWAAAADFVQRTKHKVLLAGGLNSNNIKEAIERVKPWGIDVSSGVESEPGRKDLRRVEDFIDQCRAVDETT
;
A
#
# COMPACT_ATOMS: atom_id res chain seq x y z
N MET A 1 -1.39 9.48 11.67
CA MET A 1 -1.21 9.10 10.23
C MET A 1 -1.23 7.57 10.09
N PHE A 2 -1.95 7.02 9.12
CA PHE A 2 -1.91 5.57 8.82
C PHE A 2 -0.66 5.26 7.99
N VAL A 3 0.15 4.26 8.38
CA VAL A 3 1.38 3.87 7.66
C VAL A 3 1.32 2.40 7.29
N LYS A 4 1.50 2.10 5.99
CA LYS A 4 1.63 0.75 5.44
C LYS A 4 3.05 0.55 4.90
N ILE A 5 3.67 -0.57 5.28
CA ILE A 5 4.95 -1.03 4.72
C ILE A 5 4.67 -2.22 3.81
N CYS A 6 4.88 -2.03 2.50
CA CYS A 6 4.49 -2.98 1.46
C CYS A 6 5.67 -3.77 0.88
N GLY A 7 5.38 -4.94 0.30
CA GLY A 7 6.38 -5.75 -0.42
C GLY A 7 7.33 -6.50 0.49
N LEU A 8 6.84 -6.98 1.63
CA LEU A 8 7.57 -7.87 2.55
C LEU A 8 7.65 -9.28 1.95
N THR A 9 8.84 -9.89 1.97
CA THR A 9 9.13 -11.16 1.28
C THR A 9 9.74 -12.25 2.15
N ASN A 10 10.00 -11.97 3.44
CA ASN A 10 10.62 -12.91 4.36
C ASN A 10 10.21 -12.68 5.81
N ALA A 11 10.38 -13.70 6.65
CA ALA A 11 9.98 -13.69 8.06
C ALA A 11 10.76 -12.67 8.90
N GLU A 12 12.03 -12.47 8.59
CA GLU A 12 12.93 -11.57 9.34
C GLU A 12 12.45 -10.12 9.19
N ASP A 13 12.23 -9.66 7.94
CA ASP A 13 11.71 -8.33 7.66
C ASP A 13 10.31 -8.14 8.25
N VAL A 14 9.42 -9.16 8.15
CA VAL A 14 8.07 -9.10 8.72
C VAL A 14 8.11 -8.86 10.22
N SER A 15 8.94 -9.64 10.94
CA SER A 15 9.09 -9.52 12.40
C SER A 15 9.67 -8.17 12.80
N ALA A 16 10.75 -7.75 12.15
CA ALA A 16 11.45 -6.51 12.46
C ALA A 16 10.61 -5.28 12.15
N VAL A 17 9.94 -5.25 10.99
CA VAL A 17 9.03 -4.15 10.61
C VAL A 17 7.82 -4.09 11.53
N ALA A 18 7.23 -5.24 11.91
CA ALA A 18 6.11 -5.27 12.84
C ALA A 18 6.46 -4.71 14.23
N ALA A 19 7.71 -4.90 14.68
CA ALA A 19 8.19 -4.32 15.94
C ALA A 19 8.21 -2.78 15.93
N LEU A 20 8.33 -2.15 14.76
CA LEU A 20 8.22 -0.70 14.56
C LEU A 20 6.76 -0.19 14.56
N ARG A 21 5.79 -1.11 14.68
CA ARG A 21 4.35 -0.82 14.83
C ARG A 21 3.76 0.03 13.69
N PRO A 22 3.96 -0.31 12.42
CA PRO A 22 3.14 0.27 11.36
C PRO A 22 1.68 -0.16 11.52
N ASN A 23 0.77 0.51 10.81
CA ASN A 23 -0.65 0.13 10.83
C ASN A 23 -0.95 -1.09 9.94
N ALA A 24 -0.14 -1.31 8.89
CA ALA A 24 -0.32 -2.42 7.96
C ALA A 24 0.99 -2.94 7.37
N LEU A 25 1.00 -4.24 7.09
CA LEU A 25 2.05 -4.97 6.36
C LEU A 25 1.46 -5.45 5.03
N GLY A 26 2.17 -5.20 3.92
CA GLY A 26 1.73 -5.55 2.57
C GLY A 26 2.52 -6.73 1.98
N PHE A 27 1.80 -7.67 1.37
CA PHE A 27 2.31 -8.88 0.74
C PHE A 27 1.81 -8.95 -0.70
N VAL A 28 2.71 -9.14 -1.66
CA VAL A 28 2.36 -9.14 -3.08
C VAL A 28 2.16 -10.57 -3.58
N PHE A 29 1.00 -10.85 -4.17
CA PHE A 29 0.67 -12.17 -4.73
C PHE A 29 0.71 -12.19 -6.26
N TRP A 30 0.91 -11.03 -6.90
CA TRP A 30 1.02 -10.96 -8.36
C TRP A 30 2.27 -11.65 -8.89
N PRO A 31 2.14 -12.62 -9.84
CA PRO A 31 3.26 -13.41 -10.36
C PRO A 31 4.36 -12.58 -11.05
N GLY A 32 4.02 -11.41 -11.59
CA GLY A 32 4.97 -10.53 -12.27
C GLY A 32 5.84 -9.68 -11.33
N SER A 33 5.62 -9.75 -10.02
CA SER A 33 6.37 -8.95 -9.04
C SER A 33 7.62 -9.67 -8.55
N PRO A 34 8.78 -8.98 -8.46
CA PRO A 34 9.95 -9.53 -7.76
C PRO A 34 9.72 -9.67 -6.25
N ARG A 35 8.62 -9.10 -5.72
CA ARG A 35 8.21 -9.17 -4.30
C ARG A 35 7.10 -10.19 -4.06
N ARG A 36 6.85 -11.08 -5.03
CA ARG A 36 5.84 -12.14 -4.89
C ARG A 36 6.18 -13.09 -3.75
N VAL A 37 5.15 -13.47 -2.98
CA VAL A 37 5.27 -14.40 -1.85
C VAL A 37 4.27 -15.55 -1.94
N ASP A 38 4.54 -16.65 -1.22
CA ASP A 38 3.60 -17.76 -1.06
C ASP A 38 2.62 -17.48 0.10
N PRO A 39 1.30 -17.71 -0.09
CA PRO A 39 0.31 -17.47 0.96
C PRO A 39 0.53 -18.25 2.26
N ALA A 40 1.04 -19.48 2.18
CA ALA A 40 1.29 -20.30 3.37
C ALA A 40 2.48 -19.79 4.17
N GLU A 41 3.49 -19.23 3.50
CA GLU A 41 4.62 -18.59 4.17
C GLU A 41 4.18 -17.30 4.87
N VAL A 42 3.37 -16.45 4.21
CA VAL A 42 2.82 -15.23 4.82
C VAL A 42 2.06 -15.55 6.10
N LYS A 43 1.26 -16.61 6.12
CA LYS A 43 0.54 -17.04 7.31
C LYS A 43 1.48 -17.35 8.48
N LYS A 44 2.55 -18.11 8.22
CA LYS A 44 3.56 -18.45 9.24
C LYS A 44 4.26 -17.20 9.78
N TRP A 45 4.66 -16.29 8.88
CA TRP A 45 5.38 -15.05 9.26
C TRP A 45 4.53 -14.09 10.08
N THR A 46 3.21 -14.12 9.88
CA THR A 46 2.27 -13.18 10.51
C THR A 46 1.53 -13.76 11.72
N GLU A 47 1.80 -15.00 12.10
CA GLU A 47 1.10 -15.69 13.19
C GLU A 47 1.22 -14.96 14.54
N HIS A 48 2.38 -14.35 14.79
CA HIS A 48 2.68 -13.65 16.03
C HIS A 48 2.54 -12.11 15.91
N ILE A 49 2.09 -11.61 14.76
CA ILE A 49 1.90 -10.17 14.58
C ILE A 49 0.64 -9.72 15.32
N PRO A 50 0.69 -8.58 16.04
CA PRO A 50 -0.46 -8.07 16.78
C PRO A 50 -1.69 -7.90 15.89
N ALA A 51 -2.88 -8.21 16.43
CA ALA A 51 -4.13 -8.21 15.67
C ALA A 51 -4.53 -6.83 15.12
N ASN A 52 -4.02 -5.76 15.72
CA ASN A 52 -4.23 -4.38 15.24
C ASN A 52 -3.34 -3.99 14.05
N VAL A 53 -2.37 -4.80 13.66
CA VAL A 53 -1.57 -4.59 12.44
C VAL A 53 -2.24 -5.34 11.30
N LEU A 54 -2.71 -4.62 10.29
CA LEU A 54 -3.41 -5.21 9.16
C LEU A 54 -2.45 -5.98 8.24
N ARG A 55 -2.90 -7.15 7.77
CA ARG A 55 -2.23 -7.97 6.74
C ARG A 55 -2.92 -7.71 5.41
N VAL A 56 -2.24 -7.01 4.53
CA VAL A 56 -2.77 -6.56 3.23
C VAL A 56 -2.20 -7.41 2.12
N GLY A 57 -3.06 -8.11 1.37
CA GLY A 57 -2.66 -8.80 0.14
C GLY A 57 -2.83 -7.91 -1.08
N VAL A 58 -1.79 -7.80 -1.90
CA VAL A 58 -1.82 -7.04 -3.14
C VAL A 58 -1.99 -7.99 -4.32
N PHE A 59 -3.00 -7.72 -5.13
CA PHE A 59 -3.38 -8.51 -6.30
C PHE A 59 -3.48 -7.62 -7.54
N VAL A 60 -3.22 -8.18 -8.71
CA VAL A 60 -3.33 -7.50 -10.00
C VAL A 60 -4.10 -8.41 -10.96
N ASP A 61 -5.30 -8.00 -11.33
CA ASP A 61 -6.19 -8.67 -12.29
C ASP A 61 -6.40 -10.17 -12.00
N GLU A 62 -6.45 -10.55 -10.72
CA GLU A 62 -6.61 -11.93 -10.27
C GLU A 62 -8.11 -12.28 -10.13
N ASP A 63 -8.45 -13.55 -10.38
CA ASP A 63 -9.81 -14.08 -10.19
C ASP A 63 -10.26 -13.95 -8.73
N PRO A 64 -11.46 -13.41 -8.46
CA PRO A 64 -11.98 -13.27 -7.08
C PRO A 64 -12.00 -14.57 -6.28
N THR A 65 -12.18 -15.73 -6.92
CA THR A 65 -12.14 -17.03 -6.25
C THR A 65 -10.73 -17.34 -5.74
N GLU A 66 -9.69 -17.05 -6.55
CA GLU A 66 -8.29 -17.23 -6.15
C GLU A 66 -7.87 -16.20 -5.09
N ILE A 67 -8.36 -14.96 -5.19
CA ILE A 67 -8.19 -13.96 -4.12
C ILE A 67 -8.75 -14.50 -2.80
N ASN A 68 -9.99 -15.03 -2.80
CA ASN A 68 -10.64 -15.56 -1.61
C ASN A 68 -9.91 -16.76 -1.01
N ARG A 69 -9.37 -17.64 -1.86
CA ARG A 69 -8.50 -18.77 -1.41
C ARG A 69 -7.22 -18.25 -0.75
N THR A 70 -6.61 -17.24 -1.35
CA THR A 70 -5.38 -16.61 -0.83
C THR A 70 -5.63 -15.91 0.49
N ILE A 71 -6.76 -15.19 0.65
CA ILE A 71 -7.16 -14.58 1.92
C ILE A 71 -7.19 -15.63 3.05
N ALA A 72 -7.85 -16.76 2.80
CA ALA A 72 -7.97 -17.82 3.80
C ALA A 72 -6.62 -18.48 4.13
N ARG A 73 -5.79 -18.74 3.10
CA ARG A 73 -4.48 -19.39 3.25
C ARG A 73 -3.45 -18.51 3.94
N ALA A 74 -3.41 -17.21 3.61
CA ALA A 74 -2.45 -16.26 4.16
C ALA A 74 -2.92 -15.56 5.44
N GLY A 75 -4.22 -15.65 5.79
CA GLY A 75 -4.80 -14.97 6.94
C GLY A 75 -4.84 -13.45 6.76
N LEU A 76 -5.22 -12.97 5.57
CA LEU A 76 -5.27 -11.54 5.26
C LEU A 76 -6.50 -10.87 5.88
N ASN A 77 -6.36 -9.58 6.20
CA ASN A 77 -7.45 -8.73 6.69
C ASN A 77 -8.00 -7.80 5.59
N VAL A 78 -7.15 -7.42 4.65
CA VAL A 78 -7.46 -6.46 3.59
C VAL A 78 -6.94 -6.98 2.27
N VAL A 79 -7.70 -6.75 1.22
CA VAL A 79 -7.33 -6.98 -0.18
C VAL A 79 -7.09 -5.63 -0.84
N GLN A 80 -5.94 -5.46 -1.47
CA GLN A 80 -5.62 -4.33 -2.32
C GLN A 80 -5.65 -4.78 -3.78
N LEU A 81 -6.62 -4.30 -4.53
CA LEU A 81 -6.76 -4.52 -5.97
C LEU A 81 -5.94 -3.47 -6.70
N HIS A 82 -4.87 -3.90 -7.37
CA HIS A 82 -3.84 -3.00 -7.93
C HIS A 82 -3.74 -3.08 -9.46
N GLY A 83 -4.68 -3.74 -10.10
CA GLY A 83 -4.81 -3.88 -11.55
C GLY A 83 -5.94 -3.02 -12.12
N SER A 84 -6.55 -3.54 -13.18
CA SER A 84 -7.69 -2.92 -13.89
C SER A 84 -9.03 -3.54 -13.48
N GLU A 85 -9.09 -4.12 -12.27
CA GLU A 85 -10.27 -4.85 -11.80
C GLU A 85 -11.54 -4.00 -11.86
N GLU A 86 -12.59 -4.58 -12.39
CA GLU A 86 -13.91 -3.93 -12.47
C GLU A 86 -14.58 -3.82 -11.10
N LYS A 87 -15.56 -2.90 -10.98
CA LYS A 87 -16.33 -2.69 -9.75
C LYS A 87 -17.07 -3.95 -9.30
N SER A 88 -17.49 -4.79 -10.25
CA SER A 88 -18.12 -6.09 -10.01
C SER A 88 -17.23 -7.07 -9.26
N ALA A 89 -15.92 -7.04 -9.48
CA ALA A 89 -14.97 -7.90 -8.79
C ALA A 89 -14.92 -7.62 -7.28
N VAL A 90 -15.04 -6.34 -6.87
CA VAL A 90 -15.03 -5.95 -5.45
C VAL A 90 -16.10 -6.67 -4.64
N SER A 91 -17.31 -6.82 -5.21
CA SER A 91 -18.44 -7.48 -4.52
C SER A 91 -18.26 -8.99 -4.35
N GLN A 92 -17.32 -9.60 -5.07
CA GLN A 92 -17.03 -11.03 -5.04
C GLN A 92 -15.85 -11.38 -4.11
N VAL A 93 -15.12 -10.36 -3.65
CA VAL A 93 -13.98 -10.54 -2.75
C VAL A 93 -14.43 -10.52 -1.29
N ALA A 94 -14.01 -11.52 -0.52
CA ALA A 94 -14.27 -11.60 0.90
C ALA A 94 -13.41 -10.61 1.69
N GLY A 95 -14.04 -9.80 2.54
CA GLY A 95 -13.34 -8.91 3.45
C GLY A 95 -13.26 -7.45 2.98
N LEU A 96 -12.31 -6.71 3.58
CA LEU A 96 -12.13 -5.29 3.29
C LEU A 96 -11.31 -5.11 2.01
N CYS A 97 -11.82 -4.33 1.06
CA CYS A 97 -11.11 -4.01 -0.17
C CYS A 97 -10.60 -2.57 -0.18
N TRP A 98 -9.40 -2.41 -0.70
CA TRP A 98 -8.83 -1.14 -1.19
C TRP A 98 -8.63 -1.24 -2.70
N LYS A 99 -8.78 -0.12 -3.41
CA LYS A 99 -8.51 -0.05 -4.85
C LYS A 99 -7.34 0.89 -5.11
N ALA A 100 -6.33 0.42 -5.82
CA ALA A 100 -5.28 1.27 -6.34
C ALA A 100 -5.74 1.95 -7.62
N VAL A 101 -5.44 3.24 -7.75
CA VAL A 101 -5.79 4.07 -8.90
C VAL A 101 -4.57 4.87 -9.37
N HIS A 102 -4.55 5.13 -10.67
CA HIS A 102 -3.62 6.06 -11.29
C HIS A 102 -4.41 7.29 -11.74
N LEU A 103 -3.97 8.47 -11.36
CA LEU A 103 -4.73 9.72 -11.58
C LEU A 103 -4.84 10.12 -13.05
N ASP A 104 -3.94 9.63 -13.89
CA ASP A 104 -3.99 9.80 -15.35
C ASP A 104 -5.01 8.87 -16.05
N LYS A 105 -5.54 7.86 -15.33
CA LYS A 105 -6.43 6.83 -15.89
C LYS A 105 -7.81 6.78 -15.25
N MET A 106 -8.01 7.43 -14.11
CA MET A 106 -9.26 7.33 -13.36
C MET A 106 -9.62 8.66 -12.69
N THR A 107 -10.82 9.15 -12.94
CA THR A 107 -11.37 10.35 -12.30
C THR A 107 -11.82 10.05 -10.87
N VAL A 108 -12.05 11.11 -10.07
CA VAL A 108 -12.60 10.98 -8.70
C VAL A 108 -13.95 10.28 -8.71
N GLU A 109 -14.82 10.64 -9.65
CA GLU A 109 -16.19 10.11 -9.76
C GLU A 109 -16.17 8.60 -10.10
N GLU A 110 -15.22 8.16 -10.95
CA GLU A 110 -15.03 6.75 -11.29
C GLU A 110 -14.49 5.97 -10.09
N ALA A 111 -13.52 6.52 -9.35
CA ALA A 111 -12.98 5.93 -8.14
C ALA A 111 -14.04 5.85 -7.03
N ASP A 112 -14.84 6.88 -6.87
CA ASP A 112 -15.91 6.94 -5.89
C ASP A 112 -17.06 5.93 -6.17
N ALA A 113 -17.16 5.45 -7.38
CA ALA A 113 -18.13 4.41 -7.72
C ALA A 113 -17.70 2.99 -7.28
N TYR A 114 -16.46 2.79 -6.80
CA TYR A 114 -16.05 1.52 -6.19
C TYR A 114 -16.59 1.40 -4.75
N ALA A 115 -17.14 0.24 -4.41
CA ALA A 115 -17.61 -0.07 -3.05
C ALA A 115 -16.44 -0.54 -2.16
N VAL A 116 -15.41 0.28 -2.00
CA VAL A 116 -14.19 -0.04 -1.25
C VAL A 116 -14.07 0.77 0.05
N ARG A 117 -13.18 0.35 0.94
CA ARG A 117 -12.91 1.05 2.22
C ARG A 117 -11.86 2.15 2.09
N GLY A 118 -11.10 2.15 1.01
CA GLY A 118 -10.10 3.16 0.75
C GLY A 118 -9.55 3.08 -0.68
N ILE A 119 -9.01 4.18 -1.12
CA ILE A 119 -8.32 4.29 -2.41
C ILE A 119 -6.83 4.44 -2.12
N LEU A 120 -6.00 3.76 -2.89
CA LEU A 120 -4.56 3.99 -2.91
C LEU A 120 -4.21 4.71 -4.21
N ILE A 121 -3.64 5.90 -4.11
CA ILE A 121 -3.10 6.62 -5.28
C ILE A 121 -1.66 6.14 -5.46
N ASP A 122 -1.40 5.44 -6.56
CA ASP A 122 -0.04 5.08 -6.95
C ASP A 122 0.45 6.04 -8.02
N GLN A 123 1.41 6.87 -7.64
CA GLN A 123 2.01 7.88 -8.52
C GLN A 123 3.29 7.38 -9.23
N TYR A 124 3.52 6.08 -9.23
CA TYR A 124 4.65 5.51 -9.93
C TYR A 124 4.43 5.58 -11.44
N ASN A 125 4.88 6.65 -12.07
CA ASN A 125 5.08 6.71 -13.51
C ASN A 125 6.30 5.87 -13.85
N ALA A 126 6.07 4.73 -14.50
CA ALA A 126 7.13 3.83 -14.99
C ALA A 126 7.88 4.46 -16.17
N MET A 127 8.62 5.55 -15.93
CA MET A 127 9.66 6.03 -16.83
C MET A 127 11.00 5.56 -16.29
N PRO A 128 11.72 4.68 -17.02
CA PRO A 128 13.08 4.33 -16.65
C PRO A 128 13.99 5.53 -16.93
N GLY A 129 14.47 6.16 -15.85
CA GLY A 129 15.43 7.24 -15.96
C GLY A 129 15.09 8.38 -14.98
N GLY A 130 15.79 8.40 -13.86
CA GLY A 130 15.69 9.35 -12.78
C GLY A 130 15.65 10.83 -13.17
N THR A 131 14.56 11.26 -13.74
CA THR A 131 14.30 12.67 -14.09
C THR A 131 13.89 13.51 -12.89
N GLY A 132 13.77 12.90 -11.68
CA GLY A 132 13.42 13.67 -10.48
C GLY A 132 12.04 14.37 -10.57
N GLU A 133 11.22 14.02 -11.57
CA GLU A 133 9.86 14.55 -11.64
C GLU A 133 9.08 14.02 -10.45
N THR A 134 8.85 14.95 -9.53
CA THR A 134 7.98 14.76 -8.37
C THR A 134 6.64 14.26 -8.85
N ALA A 135 6.17 13.20 -8.22
CA ALA A 135 4.78 12.77 -8.30
C ALA A 135 3.87 14.01 -8.33
N ASP A 136 2.82 14.00 -9.16
CA ASP A 136 1.90 15.14 -9.26
C ASP A 136 1.07 15.25 -7.97
N TRP A 137 1.73 15.80 -6.94
CA TRP A 137 1.09 15.99 -5.64
C TRP A 137 -0.04 17.02 -5.67
N ALA A 138 -0.07 17.89 -6.69
CA ALA A 138 -1.20 18.80 -6.86
C ALA A 138 -2.46 18.06 -7.30
N ALA A 139 -2.35 17.16 -8.27
CA ALA A 139 -3.45 16.29 -8.68
C ALA A 139 -3.87 15.33 -7.54
N ALA A 140 -2.90 14.79 -6.78
CA ALA A 140 -3.21 13.95 -5.63
C ALA A 140 -3.95 14.73 -4.52
N ALA A 141 -3.57 15.97 -4.25
CA ALA A 141 -4.23 16.82 -3.27
C ALA A 141 -5.68 17.17 -3.71
N ASP A 142 -5.89 17.50 -4.99
CA ASP A 142 -7.24 17.72 -5.54
C ASP A 142 -8.10 16.46 -5.40
N PHE A 143 -7.54 15.30 -5.74
CA PHE A 143 -8.25 14.03 -5.57
C PHE A 143 -8.63 13.78 -4.10
N VAL A 144 -7.70 13.97 -3.15
CA VAL A 144 -7.95 13.78 -1.71
C VAL A 144 -9.07 14.68 -1.20
N GLN A 145 -9.14 15.93 -1.68
CA GLN A 145 -10.17 16.88 -1.26
C GLN A 145 -11.57 16.55 -1.80
N ARG A 146 -11.64 15.90 -2.97
CA ARG A 146 -12.91 15.66 -3.67
C ARG A 146 -13.51 14.29 -3.41
N THR A 147 -12.67 13.26 -3.14
CA THR A 147 -13.17 11.90 -2.94
C THR A 147 -13.83 11.71 -1.58
N LYS A 148 -14.83 10.84 -1.52
CA LYS A 148 -15.46 10.39 -0.25
C LYS A 148 -14.65 9.31 0.46
N HIS A 149 -13.63 8.74 -0.17
CA HIS A 149 -12.84 7.64 0.37
C HIS A 149 -11.66 8.13 1.21
N LYS A 150 -11.21 7.29 2.14
CA LYS A 150 -9.89 7.41 2.76
C LYS A 150 -8.83 7.13 1.71
N VAL A 151 -7.85 8.02 1.59
CA VAL A 151 -6.79 7.91 0.57
C VAL A 151 -5.46 7.57 1.22
N LEU A 152 -4.81 6.51 0.69
CA LEU A 152 -3.40 6.24 0.91
C LEU A 152 -2.61 6.78 -0.28
N LEU A 153 -1.57 7.55 0.01
CA LEU A 153 -0.62 8.01 -1.01
C LEU A 153 0.52 7.01 -1.13
N ALA A 154 0.82 6.59 -2.34
CA ALA A 154 1.92 5.69 -2.70
C ALA A 154 2.70 6.21 -3.92
N GLY A 155 3.69 5.45 -4.36
CA GLY A 155 4.50 5.76 -5.54
C GLY A 155 5.71 6.64 -5.26
N GLY A 156 6.91 6.06 -5.30
CA GLY A 156 8.18 6.78 -5.19
C GLY A 156 8.48 7.44 -3.83
N LEU A 157 7.68 7.18 -2.80
CA LEU A 157 7.88 7.74 -1.46
C LEU A 157 9.12 7.15 -0.78
N ASN A 158 9.83 8.01 -0.06
CA ASN A 158 11.02 7.66 0.74
C ASN A 158 11.27 8.74 1.81
N SER A 159 12.27 8.56 2.68
CA SER A 159 12.58 9.49 3.77
C SER A 159 12.94 10.92 3.32
N ASN A 160 13.33 11.11 2.06
CA ASN A 160 13.71 12.45 1.58
C ASN A 160 12.51 13.29 1.13
N ASN A 161 11.38 12.66 0.79
CA ASN A 161 10.23 13.34 0.22
C ASN A 161 8.93 13.20 1.02
N ILE A 162 8.89 12.31 2.02
CA ILE A 162 7.65 11.97 2.73
C ILE A 162 7.01 13.17 3.46
N LYS A 163 7.80 14.03 4.08
CA LYS A 163 7.27 15.21 4.81
C LYS A 163 6.55 16.15 3.85
N GLU A 164 7.21 16.51 2.76
CA GLU A 164 6.62 17.37 1.74
C GLU A 164 5.36 16.73 1.12
N ALA A 165 5.40 15.42 0.84
CA ALA A 165 4.25 14.68 0.32
C ALA A 165 3.04 14.77 1.26
N ILE A 166 3.24 14.56 2.57
CA ILE A 166 2.17 14.64 3.57
C ILE A 166 1.61 16.06 3.67
N GLU A 167 2.48 17.07 3.76
CA GLU A 167 2.07 18.47 3.89
C GLU A 167 1.28 18.98 2.70
N ARG A 168 1.66 18.58 1.48
CA ARG A 168 1.02 19.01 0.23
C ARG A 168 -0.26 18.26 -0.08
N VAL A 169 -0.27 16.94 0.10
CA VAL A 169 -1.38 16.06 -0.31
C VAL A 169 -2.41 15.89 0.81
N LYS A 170 -1.98 15.90 2.07
CA LYS A 170 -2.81 15.64 3.26
C LYS A 170 -3.62 14.34 3.16
N PRO A 171 -2.98 13.21 2.82
CA PRO A 171 -3.69 11.94 2.68
C PRO A 171 -4.08 11.40 4.06
N TRP A 172 -5.04 10.47 4.10
CA TRP A 172 -5.36 9.72 5.32
C TRP A 172 -4.21 8.81 5.76
N GLY A 173 -3.44 8.28 4.83
CA GLY A 173 -2.32 7.39 5.10
C GLY A 173 -1.31 7.33 3.97
N ILE A 174 -0.22 6.63 4.25
CA ILE A 174 0.94 6.48 3.38
C ILE A 174 1.23 5.00 3.14
N ASP A 175 1.59 4.65 1.92
CA ASP A 175 2.08 3.32 1.55
C ASP A 175 3.47 3.42 0.94
N VAL A 176 4.45 2.69 1.48
CA VAL A 176 5.82 2.66 0.97
C VAL A 176 6.29 1.23 0.72
N SER A 177 7.03 1.03 -0.36
CA SER A 177 7.65 -0.26 -0.70
C SER A 177 9.14 -0.09 -0.99
N SER A 178 9.52 0.26 -2.22
CA SER A 178 10.93 0.33 -2.66
C SER A 178 11.74 1.43 -1.97
N GLY A 179 11.12 2.53 -1.56
CA GLY A 179 11.81 3.66 -0.92
C GLY A 179 12.46 3.33 0.43
N VAL A 180 12.10 2.20 1.04
CA VAL A 180 12.66 1.70 2.30
C VAL A 180 13.34 0.33 2.14
N GLU A 181 13.78 0.01 0.92
CA GLU A 181 14.51 -1.22 0.60
C GLU A 181 16.01 -0.98 0.43
N SER A 182 16.82 -1.98 0.79
CA SER A 182 18.24 -2.06 0.43
C SER A 182 18.43 -2.65 -0.97
N GLU A 183 17.60 -3.62 -1.32
CA GLU A 183 17.47 -4.26 -2.63
C GLU A 183 16.03 -4.75 -2.81
N PRO A 184 15.56 -5.02 -4.03
CA PRO A 184 14.18 -5.45 -4.27
C PRO A 184 13.76 -6.63 -3.39
N GLY A 185 12.74 -6.41 -2.54
CA GLY A 185 12.21 -7.40 -1.61
C GLY A 185 12.95 -7.50 -0.26
N ARG A 186 14.02 -6.74 -0.01
CA ARG A 186 14.73 -6.68 1.28
C ARG A 186 14.58 -5.31 1.92
N LYS A 187 13.99 -5.24 3.10
CA LYS A 187 13.82 -3.96 3.80
C LYS A 187 15.11 -3.52 4.48
N ASP A 188 15.43 -2.22 4.36
CA ASP A 188 16.41 -1.57 5.20
C ASP A 188 15.70 -1.05 6.45
N LEU A 189 15.90 -1.70 7.58
CA LEU A 189 15.18 -1.39 8.82
C LEU A 189 15.41 0.04 9.31
N ARG A 190 16.59 0.62 9.07
CA ARG A 190 16.88 2.02 9.44
C ARG A 190 16.04 2.98 8.59
N ARG A 191 15.90 2.69 7.29
CA ARG A 191 15.04 3.48 6.41
C ARG A 191 13.56 3.33 6.77
N VAL A 192 13.13 2.11 7.16
CA VAL A 192 11.74 1.87 7.61
C VAL A 192 11.46 2.66 8.88
N GLU A 193 12.34 2.60 9.87
CA GLU A 193 12.21 3.31 11.15
C GLU A 193 12.14 4.82 10.92
N ASP A 194 13.13 5.39 10.23
CA ASP A 194 13.18 6.81 9.88
C ASP A 194 11.92 7.27 9.13
N PHE A 195 11.45 6.47 8.17
CA PHE A 195 10.23 6.76 7.42
C PHE A 195 8.98 6.81 8.31
N ILE A 196 8.82 5.82 9.20
CA ILE A 196 7.69 5.77 10.14
C ILE A 196 7.73 6.94 11.10
N ASP A 197 8.91 7.28 11.63
CA ASP A 197 9.07 8.40 12.58
C ASP A 197 8.76 9.74 11.93
N GLN A 198 9.18 9.94 10.68
CA GLN A 198 8.83 11.14 9.92
C GLN A 198 7.31 11.26 9.70
N CYS A 199 6.62 10.15 9.36
CA CYS A 199 5.17 10.15 9.22
C CYS A 199 4.45 10.50 10.53
N ARG A 200 4.95 10.04 11.67
CA ARG A 200 4.37 10.33 12.99
C ARG A 200 4.60 11.77 13.42
N ALA A 201 5.79 12.29 13.20
CA ALA A 201 6.14 13.67 13.55
C ALA A 201 5.25 14.72 12.87
N VAL A 202 4.86 14.49 11.61
CA VAL A 202 3.94 15.40 10.90
C VAL A 202 2.52 15.32 11.47
N ASP A 203 2.07 14.14 11.92
CA ASP A 203 0.72 13.94 12.50
C ASP A 203 0.55 14.66 13.84
N GLU A 204 1.62 14.80 14.62
CA GLU A 204 1.60 15.49 15.93
C GLU A 204 1.57 17.03 15.80
N THR A 205 1.89 17.57 14.62
CA THR A 205 1.97 19.02 14.38
C THR A 205 0.75 19.59 13.63
N THR A 206 -0.19 18.74 13.24
CA THR A 206 -1.41 19.10 12.49
C THR A 206 -2.67 18.93 13.33
#